data_49892d3951eb376084b13528f6b1f183
#
_entry.id   49892d3951eb376084b13528f6b1f183
#
_cell.length_a   1.000
_cell.length_b   1.000
_cell.length_c   1.000
_cell.angle_alpha   90.00
_cell.angle_beta   90.00
_cell.angle_gamma   90.00
#
_symmetry.space_group_name_H-M   'P 1'
#
loop_
_entity.id
_entity.type
_entity.pdbx_description
1 polymer ?
#
loop_
_entity_poly.entity_id
_entity_poly.type
_entity_poly.pdbx_seq_one_letter_code
_entity_poly.pdbx_strand_id
1 'polypeptide(L)'
;IVMCEIDAQVCDVSKRFFANSTATSFNDPRVQLVHADAAKFVQDKRDEYDVVIVDSSDPIGPAETLFQPAFYQGLKDAMRPGAIMCNQGECIWLHLDLIGTVLRHCTTVFPSVDYAFTTIPTYPSGQIGFLMCCTSPNAVLRVPARKPPPEVQAQLKYYSPAVHAASFVLPVFAEKT
;
A
#
# COMPACT_ATOMS: atom_id res chain seq x y z
N ILE A 1 7.43 -10.52 -8.83
CA ILE A 1 7.19 -9.15 -8.28
C ILE A 1 7.48 -8.16 -9.40
N VAL A 2 6.51 -7.29 -9.70
CA VAL A 2 6.73 -6.18 -10.63
C VAL A 2 6.87 -4.91 -9.80
N MET A 3 7.99 -4.21 -9.96
CA MET A 3 8.26 -2.92 -9.35
C MET A 3 8.19 -1.85 -10.44
N CYS A 4 7.20 -0.96 -10.33
CA CYS A 4 7.00 0.16 -11.26
C CYS A 4 7.51 1.44 -10.60
N GLU A 5 8.52 2.07 -11.19
CA GLU A 5 9.14 3.30 -10.71
C GLU A 5 9.40 4.24 -11.90
N ILE A 6 8.91 5.46 -11.79
CA ILE A 6 9.03 6.44 -12.88
C ILE A 6 10.45 6.99 -13.01
N ASP A 7 11.18 7.10 -11.90
CA ASP A 7 12.53 7.67 -11.87
C ASP A 7 13.61 6.59 -11.86
N ALA A 8 14.22 6.36 -13.01
CA ALA A 8 15.34 5.43 -13.16
C ALA A 8 16.54 5.80 -12.27
N GLN A 9 16.77 7.11 -12.01
CA GLN A 9 17.89 7.55 -11.19
C GLN A 9 17.74 7.14 -9.73
N VAL A 10 16.51 7.14 -9.20
CA VAL A 10 16.24 6.63 -7.84
C VAL A 10 16.65 5.17 -7.72
N CYS A 11 16.33 4.36 -8.73
CA CYS A 11 16.74 2.95 -8.76
C CYS A 11 18.26 2.79 -8.83
N ASP A 12 18.94 3.58 -9.65
CA ASP A 12 20.40 3.52 -9.81
C ASP A 12 21.13 3.95 -8.54
N VAL A 13 20.68 5.03 -7.91
CA VAL A 13 21.20 5.50 -6.62
C VAL A 13 20.97 4.44 -5.54
N SER A 14 19.79 3.85 -5.49
CA SER A 14 19.46 2.79 -4.53
C SER A 14 20.37 1.57 -4.70
N LYS A 15 20.58 1.09 -5.91
CA LYS A 15 21.50 -0.02 -6.22
C LYS A 15 22.94 0.31 -5.84
N ARG A 16 23.36 1.57 -6.04
CA ARG A 16 24.74 2.00 -5.76
C ARG A 16 25.04 2.15 -4.28
N PHE A 17 24.11 2.75 -3.51
CA PHE A 17 24.38 3.16 -2.14
C PHE A 17 23.72 2.28 -1.08
N PHE A 18 22.65 1.57 -1.45
CA PHE A 18 21.84 0.78 -0.51
C PHE A 18 21.81 -0.72 -0.83
N ALA A 19 22.67 -1.21 -1.74
CA ALA A 19 22.73 -2.62 -2.16
C ALA A 19 22.86 -3.61 -1.00
N ASN A 20 23.52 -3.22 0.10
CA ASN A 20 23.75 -4.07 1.27
C ASN A 20 22.75 -3.82 2.43
N SER A 21 21.71 -3.01 2.22
CA SER A 21 20.74 -2.65 3.25
C SER A 21 19.31 -2.76 2.73
N THR A 22 18.74 -1.71 2.16
CA THR A 22 17.34 -1.63 1.72
C THR A 22 17.11 -2.02 0.26
N ALA A 23 18.16 -2.04 -0.57
CA ALA A 23 18.09 -2.33 -2.01
C ALA A 23 18.72 -3.68 -2.41
N THR A 24 18.63 -4.67 -1.51
CA THR A 24 19.26 -6.00 -1.72
C THR A 24 18.59 -6.83 -2.81
N SER A 25 17.34 -6.57 -3.14
CA SER A 25 16.51 -7.45 -3.97
C SER A 25 16.44 -7.08 -5.45
N PHE A 26 17.12 -6.02 -5.90
CA PHE A 26 17.08 -5.64 -7.32
C PHE A 26 17.63 -6.71 -8.28
N ASN A 27 18.51 -7.59 -7.78
CA ASN A 27 19.11 -8.68 -8.56
C ASN A 27 18.39 -10.01 -8.37
N ASP A 28 17.30 -10.05 -7.60
CA ASP A 28 16.51 -11.28 -7.43
C ASP A 28 15.78 -11.59 -8.75
N PRO A 29 15.91 -12.81 -9.29
CA PRO A 29 15.29 -13.19 -10.58
C PRO A 29 13.77 -13.14 -10.57
N ARG A 30 13.12 -13.02 -9.41
CA ARG A 30 11.68 -12.84 -9.28
C ARG A 30 11.25 -11.37 -9.40
N VAL A 31 12.18 -10.42 -9.41
CA VAL A 31 11.90 -8.98 -9.50
C VAL A 31 12.03 -8.51 -10.93
N GLN A 32 10.96 -7.95 -11.45
CA GLN A 32 10.94 -7.23 -12.72
C GLN A 32 10.81 -5.73 -12.43
N LEU A 33 11.86 -4.97 -12.75
CA LEU A 33 11.83 -3.51 -12.66
C LEU A 33 11.31 -2.93 -13.98
N VAL A 34 10.31 -2.03 -13.87
CA VAL A 34 9.72 -1.31 -15.00
C VAL A 34 9.82 0.18 -14.73
N HIS A 35 10.43 0.93 -15.64
CA HIS A 35 10.47 2.39 -15.57
C HIS A 35 9.30 2.98 -16.35
N ALA A 36 8.24 3.34 -15.62
CA ALA A 36 7.01 3.87 -16.19
C ALA A 36 6.22 4.71 -15.18
N ASP A 37 5.35 5.57 -15.70
CA ASP A 37 4.28 6.21 -14.95
C ASP A 37 3.26 5.15 -14.52
N ALA A 38 3.11 4.94 -13.22
CA ALA A 38 2.25 3.89 -12.67
C ALA A 38 0.79 4.04 -13.08
N ALA A 39 0.28 5.29 -13.19
CA ALA A 39 -1.08 5.54 -13.61
C ALA A 39 -1.34 5.07 -15.07
N LYS A 40 -0.32 5.14 -15.92
CA LYS A 40 -0.40 4.60 -17.30
C LYS A 40 -0.14 3.11 -17.35
N PHE A 41 0.82 2.65 -16.54
CA PHE A 41 1.23 1.25 -16.52
C PHE A 41 0.08 0.29 -16.16
N VAL A 42 -0.82 0.70 -15.24
CA VAL A 42 -1.93 -0.15 -14.81
C VAL A 42 -3.11 -0.19 -15.77
N GLN A 43 -3.22 0.74 -16.74
CA GLN A 43 -4.39 0.86 -17.60
C GLN A 43 -4.65 -0.37 -18.47
N ASP A 44 -3.60 -1.06 -18.92
CA ASP A 44 -3.69 -2.23 -19.79
C ASP A 44 -3.60 -3.56 -19.02
N LYS A 45 -3.52 -3.51 -17.68
CA LYS A 45 -3.41 -4.70 -16.84
C LYS A 45 -4.78 -5.23 -16.46
N ARG A 46 -4.94 -6.56 -16.47
CA ARG A 46 -6.20 -7.21 -16.09
C ARG A 46 -5.91 -8.51 -15.37
N ASP A 47 -6.45 -8.66 -14.16
CA ASP A 47 -6.37 -9.91 -13.36
C ASP A 47 -4.95 -10.48 -13.22
N GLU A 48 -3.95 -9.62 -13.08
CA GLU A 48 -2.54 -10.05 -13.04
C GLU A 48 -2.00 -10.19 -11.60
N TYR A 49 -2.50 -9.39 -10.66
CA TYR A 49 -1.87 -9.22 -9.34
C TYR A 49 -2.73 -9.74 -8.20
N ASP A 50 -2.12 -10.51 -7.29
CA ASP A 50 -2.76 -10.96 -6.05
C ASP A 50 -2.59 -9.94 -4.91
N VAL A 51 -1.52 -9.15 -4.96
CA VAL A 51 -1.21 -8.08 -4.00
C VAL A 51 -0.69 -6.88 -4.76
N VAL A 52 -1.19 -5.71 -4.41
CA VAL A 52 -0.69 -4.41 -4.89
C VAL A 52 -0.25 -3.58 -3.68
N ILE A 53 0.96 -3.06 -3.72
CA ILE A 53 1.49 -2.12 -2.74
C ILE A 53 1.74 -0.80 -3.46
N VAL A 54 1.08 0.27 -3.01
CA VAL A 54 1.27 1.63 -3.53
C VAL A 54 2.02 2.43 -2.47
N ASP A 55 3.31 2.59 -2.68
CA ASP A 55 4.20 3.41 -1.84
C ASP A 55 4.58 4.66 -2.64
N SER A 56 3.61 5.55 -2.80
CA SER A 56 3.76 6.79 -3.56
C SER A 56 4.24 7.94 -2.67
N SER A 57 4.82 8.97 -3.29
CA SER A 57 5.00 10.27 -2.65
C SER A 57 3.65 10.94 -2.38
N ASP A 58 3.67 12.01 -1.56
CA ASP A 58 2.50 12.85 -1.30
C ASP A 58 1.87 13.37 -2.59
N PRO A 59 0.56 13.76 -2.59
CA PRO A 59 -0.17 14.19 -3.78
C PRO A 59 0.23 15.59 -4.25
N ILE A 60 1.49 15.74 -4.64
CA ILE A 60 2.09 16.99 -5.12
C ILE A 60 2.66 16.78 -6.54
N GLY A 61 2.23 17.64 -7.46
CA GLY A 61 2.73 17.63 -8.84
C GLY A 61 2.42 16.30 -9.56
N PRO A 62 3.42 15.59 -10.11
CA PRO A 62 3.18 14.37 -10.89
C PRO A 62 2.46 13.26 -10.12
N ALA A 63 2.57 13.23 -8.79
CA ALA A 63 1.94 12.22 -7.96
C ALA A 63 0.42 12.43 -7.77
N GLU A 64 -0.13 13.61 -8.07
CA GLU A 64 -1.57 13.89 -7.91
C GLU A 64 -2.46 12.89 -8.67
N THR A 65 -1.98 12.38 -9.79
CA THR A 65 -2.73 11.40 -10.60
C THR A 65 -2.92 10.07 -9.88
N LEU A 66 -2.04 9.72 -8.93
CA LEU A 66 -2.10 8.48 -8.16
C LEU A 66 -3.14 8.53 -7.02
N PHE A 67 -3.77 9.68 -6.81
CA PHE A 67 -4.82 9.89 -5.81
C PHE A 67 -6.21 10.03 -6.42
N GLN A 68 -6.33 9.89 -7.74
CA GLN A 68 -7.58 10.03 -8.47
C GLN A 68 -8.35 8.70 -8.59
N PRO A 69 -9.70 8.72 -8.65
CA PRO A 69 -10.51 7.51 -8.79
C PRO A 69 -10.12 6.63 -9.99
N ALA A 70 -9.69 7.25 -11.10
CA ALA A 70 -9.27 6.52 -12.29
C ALA A 70 -8.05 5.62 -12.06
N PHE A 71 -7.10 6.06 -11.21
CA PHE A 71 -5.96 5.24 -10.84
C PHE A 71 -6.38 4.02 -10.01
N TYR A 72 -7.23 4.22 -9.00
CA TYR A 72 -7.77 3.12 -8.19
C TYR A 72 -8.61 2.13 -9.01
N GLN A 73 -9.35 2.62 -10.02
CA GLN A 73 -10.06 1.73 -10.94
C GLN A 73 -9.07 0.89 -11.77
N GLY A 74 -8.02 1.51 -12.31
CA GLY A 74 -6.96 0.78 -13.03
C GLY A 74 -6.27 -0.27 -12.17
N LEU A 75 -5.97 0.06 -10.90
CA LEU A 75 -5.41 -0.92 -9.96
C LEU A 75 -6.38 -2.07 -9.70
N LYS A 76 -7.66 -1.79 -9.46
CA LYS A 76 -8.66 -2.84 -9.26
C LYS A 76 -8.78 -3.76 -10.47
N ASP A 77 -8.79 -3.20 -11.68
CA ASP A 77 -8.88 -3.97 -12.92
C ASP A 77 -7.64 -4.87 -13.14
N ALA A 78 -6.48 -4.41 -12.68
CA ALA A 78 -5.23 -5.17 -12.71
C ALA A 78 -5.17 -6.29 -11.64
N MET A 79 -6.01 -6.22 -10.62
CA MET A 79 -6.04 -7.15 -9.49
C MET A 79 -6.96 -8.34 -9.74
N ARG A 80 -6.54 -9.51 -9.30
CA ARG A 80 -7.35 -10.73 -9.32
C ARG A 80 -8.51 -10.67 -8.35
N PRO A 81 -9.56 -11.50 -8.53
CA PRO A 81 -10.59 -11.68 -7.51
C PRO A 81 -9.98 -12.10 -6.16
N GLY A 82 -10.35 -11.39 -5.09
CA GLY A 82 -9.83 -11.62 -3.74
C GLY A 82 -8.45 -11.00 -3.45
N ALA A 83 -7.88 -10.27 -4.40
CA ALA A 83 -6.61 -9.57 -4.21
C ALA A 83 -6.71 -8.39 -3.23
N ILE A 84 -5.59 -8.07 -2.61
CA ILE A 84 -5.45 -7.00 -1.60
C ILE A 84 -4.58 -5.88 -2.15
N MET A 85 -5.04 -4.64 -1.98
CA MET A 85 -4.21 -3.44 -2.14
C MET A 85 -3.90 -2.84 -0.77
N CYS A 86 -2.65 -2.44 -0.58
CA CYS A 86 -2.17 -1.61 0.52
C CYS A 86 -1.58 -0.33 -0.07
N ASN A 87 -2.21 0.80 0.21
CA ASN A 87 -1.71 2.11 -0.21
C ASN A 87 -1.20 2.88 0.99
N GLN A 88 -0.06 3.56 0.86
CA GLN A 88 0.42 4.55 1.84
C GLN A 88 -0.74 5.54 2.11
N GLY A 89 -1.08 5.72 3.36
CA GLY A 89 -2.32 6.37 3.79
C GLY A 89 -2.11 7.52 4.77
N GLU A 90 -0.98 8.19 4.73
CA GLU A 90 -0.71 9.42 5.48
C GLU A 90 -0.80 9.27 7.02
N CYS A 91 -0.86 10.37 7.73
CA CYS A 91 -1.00 10.44 9.18
C CYS A 91 -2.33 11.08 9.57
N ILE A 92 -3.12 10.40 10.40
CA ILE A 92 -4.43 10.89 10.85
C ILE A 92 -4.38 12.22 11.63
N TRP A 93 -3.23 12.57 12.21
CA TRP A 93 -3.07 13.84 12.94
C TRP A 93 -2.83 15.04 12.03
N LEU A 94 -2.28 14.81 10.83
CA LEU A 94 -1.85 15.87 9.93
C LEU A 94 -2.71 15.97 8.67
N HIS A 95 -3.24 14.84 8.16
CA HIS A 95 -3.84 14.76 6.83
C HIS A 95 -5.22 14.09 6.82
N LEU A 96 -6.02 14.27 7.88
CA LEU A 96 -7.30 13.57 8.03
C LEU A 96 -8.27 13.82 6.86
N ASP A 97 -8.35 15.06 6.37
CA ASP A 97 -9.22 15.42 5.24
C ASP A 97 -8.79 14.73 3.94
N LEU A 98 -7.48 14.63 3.70
CA LEU A 98 -6.93 13.91 2.56
C LEU A 98 -7.25 12.41 2.65
N ILE A 99 -7.03 11.82 3.84
CA ILE A 99 -7.37 10.41 4.12
C ILE A 99 -8.84 10.16 3.82
N GLY A 100 -9.74 10.99 4.35
CA GLY A 100 -11.18 10.88 4.09
C GLY A 100 -11.54 11.00 2.61
N THR A 101 -10.84 11.87 1.87
CA THR A 101 -11.05 12.01 0.42
C THR A 101 -10.63 10.76 -0.33
N VAL A 102 -9.45 10.22 -0.05
CA VAL A 102 -8.95 9.01 -0.71
C VAL A 102 -9.76 7.78 -0.32
N LEU A 103 -10.19 7.66 0.94
CA LEU A 103 -11.13 6.62 1.38
C LEU A 103 -12.42 6.64 0.56
N ARG A 104 -13.02 7.83 0.37
CA ARG A 104 -14.22 7.98 -0.49
C ARG A 104 -13.96 7.52 -1.92
N HIS A 105 -12.80 7.88 -2.52
CA HIS A 105 -12.43 7.39 -3.85
C HIS A 105 -12.34 5.86 -3.88
N CYS A 106 -11.66 5.26 -2.92
CA CYS A 106 -11.52 3.81 -2.84
C CYS A 106 -12.87 3.10 -2.64
N THR A 107 -13.78 3.65 -1.82
CA THR A 107 -15.11 3.04 -1.58
C THR A 107 -16.02 3.08 -2.81
N THR A 108 -15.81 3.98 -3.76
CA THR A 108 -16.53 3.95 -5.05
C THR A 108 -16.04 2.85 -5.97
N VAL A 109 -14.83 2.36 -5.76
CA VAL A 109 -14.14 1.40 -6.63
C VAL A 109 -14.13 0.00 -6.04
N PHE A 110 -13.67 -0.14 -4.79
CA PHE A 110 -13.50 -1.44 -4.13
C PHE A 110 -14.71 -1.80 -3.26
N PRO A 111 -15.11 -3.07 -3.23
CA PRO A 111 -16.24 -3.53 -2.41
C PRO A 111 -15.87 -3.66 -0.92
N SER A 112 -14.60 -3.72 -0.56
CA SER A 112 -14.11 -3.74 0.82
C SER A 112 -12.94 -2.78 0.96
N VAL A 113 -13.11 -1.78 1.83
CA VAL A 113 -12.12 -0.74 2.13
C VAL A 113 -12.04 -0.55 3.64
N ASP A 114 -10.84 -0.39 4.17
CA ASP A 114 -10.61 -0.07 5.57
C ASP A 114 -9.33 0.77 5.71
N TYR A 115 -9.15 1.38 6.86
CA TYR A 115 -7.96 2.16 7.18
C TYR A 115 -7.28 1.59 8.41
N ALA A 116 -5.98 1.38 8.30
CA ALA A 116 -5.13 0.96 9.40
C ALA A 116 -4.02 1.98 9.63
N PHE A 117 -3.44 2.04 10.83
CA PHE A 117 -2.26 2.83 11.09
C PHE A 117 -1.28 2.08 11.99
N THR A 118 -0.03 2.51 11.96
CA THR A 118 0.99 2.00 12.87
C THR A 118 1.90 3.12 13.36
N THR A 119 2.59 2.85 14.47
CA THR A 119 3.62 3.74 14.99
C THR A 119 4.93 3.50 14.25
N ILE A 120 5.57 4.58 13.84
CA ILE A 120 6.88 4.57 13.17
C ILE A 120 7.67 5.82 13.53
N PRO A 121 8.88 5.71 14.12
CA PRO A 121 9.64 6.89 14.57
C PRO A 121 10.11 7.80 13.44
N THR A 122 10.19 7.30 12.22
CA THR A 122 10.76 8.01 11.07
C THR A 122 9.88 9.13 10.54
N TYR A 123 8.54 8.97 10.65
CA TYR A 123 7.59 9.93 10.11
C TYR A 123 7.13 10.96 11.15
N PRO A 124 6.70 12.16 10.70
CA PRO A 124 6.07 13.16 11.57
C PRO A 124 4.92 12.56 12.39
N SER A 125 4.77 13.01 13.63
CA SER A 125 3.79 12.48 14.60
C SER A 125 4.00 11.01 15.00
N GLY A 126 5.08 10.35 14.55
CA GLY A 126 5.37 8.96 14.86
C GLY A 126 4.35 7.95 14.33
N GLN A 127 3.63 8.30 13.27
CA GLN A 127 2.59 7.45 12.67
C GLN A 127 2.65 7.44 11.14
N ILE A 128 2.22 6.31 10.56
CA ILE A 128 1.88 6.14 9.16
C ILE A 128 0.60 5.33 9.05
N GLY A 129 -0.25 5.70 8.10
CA GLY A 129 -1.48 5.00 7.79
C GLY A 129 -1.41 4.18 6.52
N PHE A 130 -2.39 3.30 6.37
CA PHE A 130 -2.55 2.42 5.23
C PHE A 130 -4.00 2.35 4.83
N LEU A 131 -4.30 2.64 3.56
CA LEU A 131 -5.59 2.29 2.99
C LEU A 131 -5.52 0.84 2.52
N MET A 132 -6.40 0.03 3.07
CA MET A 132 -6.49 -1.39 2.75
C MET A 132 -7.74 -1.61 1.91
N CYS A 133 -7.57 -2.13 0.70
CA CYS A 133 -8.68 -2.43 -0.20
C CYS A 133 -8.63 -3.88 -0.65
N CYS A 134 -9.81 -4.50 -0.83
CA CYS A 134 -9.92 -5.84 -1.38
C CYS A 134 -10.95 -5.88 -2.51
N THR A 135 -10.69 -6.68 -3.54
CA THR A 135 -11.61 -6.93 -4.65
C THR A 135 -12.77 -7.87 -4.29
N SER A 136 -12.72 -8.53 -3.11
CA SER A 136 -13.81 -9.36 -2.60
C SER A 136 -14.77 -8.56 -1.71
N PRO A 137 -16.10 -8.64 -1.88
CA PRO A 137 -17.07 -7.92 -1.05
C PRO A 137 -17.18 -8.44 0.40
N ASN A 138 -16.65 -9.64 0.68
CA ASN A 138 -16.74 -10.27 1.99
C ASN A 138 -15.38 -10.33 2.70
N ALA A 139 -14.41 -9.51 2.28
CA ALA A 139 -13.11 -9.50 2.91
C ALA A 139 -13.16 -8.94 4.31
N VAL A 140 -12.60 -9.67 5.27
CA VAL A 140 -12.44 -9.22 6.67
C VAL A 140 -10.99 -8.75 6.82
N LEU A 141 -10.74 -7.48 6.51
CA LEU A 141 -9.39 -6.91 6.50
C LEU A 141 -8.75 -6.83 7.90
N ARG A 142 -9.57 -6.69 8.94
CA ARG A 142 -9.14 -6.53 10.34
C ARG A 142 -8.64 -7.82 10.98
N VAL A 143 -8.83 -8.95 10.32
CA VAL A 143 -8.39 -10.26 10.83
C VAL A 143 -7.48 -10.92 9.79
N PRO A 144 -6.27 -11.35 10.17
CA PRO A 144 -5.40 -12.06 9.24
C PRO A 144 -6.06 -13.34 8.72
N ALA A 145 -6.21 -13.45 7.41
CA ALA A 145 -6.82 -14.64 6.79
C ALA A 145 -5.95 -15.90 6.95
N ARG A 146 -4.63 -15.71 7.12
CA ARG A 146 -3.66 -16.79 7.32
C ARG A 146 -2.68 -16.40 8.42
N LYS A 147 -2.27 -17.35 9.24
CA LYS A 147 -1.16 -17.17 10.18
C LYS A 147 0.15 -17.45 9.45
N PRO A 148 1.21 -16.68 9.72
CA PRO A 148 2.54 -17.03 9.23
C PRO A 148 2.93 -18.45 9.69
N PRO A 149 3.67 -19.22 8.90
CA PRO A 149 4.25 -20.48 9.34
C PRO A 149 5.08 -20.26 10.62
N PRO A 150 5.17 -21.26 11.54
CA PRO A 150 5.85 -21.10 12.82
C PRO A 150 7.30 -20.61 12.69
N GLU A 151 8.03 -21.08 11.69
CA GLU A 151 9.41 -20.71 11.41
C GLU A 151 9.53 -19.25 10.94
N VAL A 152 8.53 -18.74 10.23
CA VAL A 152 8.46 -17.33 9.85
C VAL A 152 8.05 -16.49 11.05
N GLN A 153 7.04 -16.92 11.79
CA GLN A 153 6.56 -16.21 12.97
C GLN A 153 7.66 -16.01 14.02
N ALA A 154 8.52 -17.00 14.23
CA ALA A 154 9.65 -16.91 15.15
C ALA A 154 10.69 -15.83 14.78
N GLN A 155 10.75 -15.44 13.50
CA GLN A 155 11.68 -14.42 13.00
C GLN A 155 11.05 -13.01 12.93
N LEU A 156 9.72 -12.89 13.04
CA LEU A 156 9.04 -11.59 13.00
C LEU A 156 9.35 -10.79 14.26
N LYS A 157 9.78 -9.55 14.08
CA LYS A 157 10.11 -8.63 15.17
C LYS A 157 9.00 -7.66 15.52
N TYR A 158 8.14 -7.35 14.57
CA TYR A 158 7.08 -6.34 14.72
C TYR A 158 5.68 -6.95 14.60
N TYR A 159 5.43 -7.71 13.53
CA TYR A 159 4.11 -8.21 13.21
C TYR A 159 3.65 -9.32 14.16
N SER A 160 2.42 -9.20 14.62
CA SER A 160 1.63 -10.29 15.21
C SER A 160 0.16 -10.14 14.81
N PRO A 161 -0.67 -11.19 14.90
CA PRO A 161 -2.11 -11.06 14.68
C PRO A 161 -2.79 -10.03 15.58
N ALA A 162 -2.31 -9.86 16.80
CA ALA A 162 -2.82 -8.85 17.73
C ALA A 162 -2.44 -7.42 17.27
N VAL A 163 -1.20 -7.19 16.85
CA VAL A 163 -0.77 -5.90 16.28
C VAL A 163 -1.56 -5.59 15.00
N HIS A 164 -1.77 -6.58 14.14
CA HIS A 164 -2.59 -6.41 12.95
C HIS A 164 -4.01 -5.95 13.30
N ALA A 165 -4.69 -6.65 14.19
CA ALA A 165 -6.07 -6.27 14.58
C ALA A 165 -6.10 -4.89 15.25
N ALA A 166 -5.13 -4.58 16.11
CA ALA A 166 -5.05 -3.29 16.81
C ALA A 166 -4.79 -2.11 15.86
N SER A 167 -4.13 -2.33 14.71
CA SER A 167 -3.85 -1.26 13.75
C SER A 167 -5.11 -0.66 13.11
N PHE A 168 -6.24 -1.33 13.19
CA PHE A 168 -7.54 -0.85 12.69
C PHE A 168 -8.39 -0.17 13.77
N VAL A 169 -7.90 -0.04 15.00
CA VAL A 169 -8.60 0.64 16.09
C VAL A 169 -8.26 2.12 16.04
N LEU A 170 -9.16 2.93 15.49
CA LEU A 170 -8.95 4.35 15.29
C LEU A 170 -9.39 5.17 16.52
N PRO A 171 -8.76 6.33 16.76
CA PRO A 171 -9.31 7.34 17.67
C PRO A 171 -10.68 7.83 17.19
N VAL A 172 -11.55 8.21 18.13
CA VAL A 172 -12.93 8.63 17.85
C VAL A 172 -13.04 9.75 16.82
N PHE A 173 -12.08 10.67 16.77
CA PHE A 173 -12.10 11.75 15.78
C PHE A 173 -11.86 11.25 14.35
N ALA A 174 -11.07 10.19 14.19
CA ALA A 174 -10.77 9.61 12.88
C ALA A 174 -11.87 8.61 12.42
N GLU A 175 -12.59 7.99 13.35
CA GLU A 175 -13.73 7.09 13.01
C GLU A 175 -14.92 7.84 12.40
N LYS A 176 -15.02 9.15 12.61
CA LYS A 176 -16.14 9.97 12.15
C LYS A 176 -15.91 10.60 10.78
N THR A 177 -14.75 10.38 10.19
CA THR A 177 -14.35 10.91 8.89
C THR A 177 -14.65 9.93 7.77
#